data_43011b1b10ed3a01e2feceff0517ca61
#
_entry.id   43011b1b10ed3a01e2feceff0517ca61
#
_cell.length_a   1.000
_cell.length_b   1.000
_cell.length_c   1.000
_cell.angle_alpha   90.00
_cell.angle_beta   90.00
_cell.angle_gamma   90.00
#
_symmetry.space_group_name_H-M   'P 1'
#
loop_
_entity.id
_entity.type
_entity.pdbx_description
1 polymer ?
#
loop_
_entity_poly.entity_id
_entity_poly.type
_entity_poly.pdbx_seq_one_letter_code
_entity_poly.pdbx_strand_id
1 'polypeptide(L)'
;MRITVHRGSNQIGGCVTEYESNGWKLFVDYGEQLPGAPMSDKKLEIDGLTCGDLQKSALLITHYHGDHIGKITELPPELPIYMGKMAKEIASELANHLSTVSVEHRKMAERLNNVNTFVPRKHFTFGEFDITPIVVDHSAFDAYAFCIEAKELKVFHTGDFRKHGFRSGKLSTVIERYVERADYVVCEATNVNRPEATLIPEHELQKDFEEAFTENKYNVAYVSSTNIDRLFGLYHAAIRTNRPFYVDAYQKRIMDIVAGRDKIWSKSSLYNYIEGKKPQKLIQRGTEFIANDKFIDFVSKHGYVLVARQGERFDKLLNQLPDEGRVKYLSMWNGYLDVSKAAYNPALAKSVGDDYRYMHTSGHCDMKSLDELITELDPKAIIPIHTDNPRAFADLFCDKWPVILLNDGEYFRL
;
A
#
# COMPACT_ATOMS: atom_id res chain seq x y z
N MET A 1 25.91 -10.92 -10.24
CA MET A 1 24.76 -10.90 -9.29
C MET A 1 23.85 -12.09 -9.59
N ARG A 2 23.11 -12.60 -8.60
CA ARG A 2 22.04 -13.61 -8.77
C ARG A 2 20.74 -13.05 -8.20
N ILE A 3 19.64 -13.27 -8.90
CA ILE A 3 18.29 -12.94 -8.42
C ILE A 3 17.54 -14.24 -8.18
N THR A 4 16.95 -14.42 -7.00
CA THR A 4 16.07 -15.55 -6.66
C THR A 4 14.71 -15.03 -6.27
N VAL A 5 13.64 -15.53 -6.87
CA VAL A 5 12.27 -15.25 -6.42
C VAL A 5 11.85 -16.40 -5.50
N HIS A 6 11.91 -16.19 -4.20
CA HIS A 6 11.52 -17.23 -3.23
C HIS A 6 10.01 -17.42 -3.16
N ARG A 7 9.24 -16.34 -3.39
CA ARG A 7 7.78 -16.36 -3.46
C ARG A 7 7.25 -15.10 -4.16
N GLY A 8 6.12 -15.23 -4.85
CA GLY A 8 5.46 -14.13 -5.55
C GLY A 8 5.54 -14.20 -7.07
N SER A 9 6.10 -15.29 -7.65
CA SER A 9 6.18 -15.49 -9.10
C SER A 9 4.86 -15.98 -9.72
N ASN A 10 4.03 -16.69 -8.95
CA ASN A 10 2.75 -17.25 -9.38
C ASN A 10 1.61 -16.93 -8.39
N GLN A 11 1.73 -15.84 -7.68
CA GLN A 11 0.71 -15.33 -6.76
C GLN A 11 0.84 -13.82 -6.58
N ILE A 12 -0.27 -13.16 -6.30
CA ILE A 12 -0.28 -11.78 -5.84
C ILE A 12 0.02 -11.78 -4.34
N GLY A 13 0.95 -10.94 -3.92
CA GLY A 13 1.36 -10.78 -2.53
C GLY A 13 2.24 -11.91 -1.98
N GLY A 14 2.66 -11.75 -0.74
CA GLY A 14 3.57 -12.65 -0.06
C GLY A 14 4.99 -12.64 -0.64
N CYS A 15 5.37 -11.57 -1.32
CA CYS A 15 6.61 -11.46 -2.07
C CYS A 15 7.86 -11.63 -1.20
N VAL A 16 8.84 -12.33 -1.77
CA VAL A 16 10.20 -12.47 -1.21
C VAL A 16 11.19 -12.61 -2.37
N THR A 17 12.01 -11.60 -2.60
CA THR A 17 13.03 -11.61 -3.64
C THR A 17 14.42 -11.46 -3.02
N GLU A 18 15.39 -12.27 -3.45
CA GLU A 18 16.79 -12.23 -3.02
C GLU A 18 17.70 -11.75 -4.13
N TYR A 19 18.61 -10.89 -3.79
CA TYR A 19 19.78 -10.49 -4.59
C TYR A 19 21.04 -10.98 -3.90
N GLU A 20 21.91 -11.72 -4.61
CA GLU A 20 23.16 -12.21 -4.06
C GLU A 20 24.34 -11.72 -4.89
N SER A 21 25.36 -11.21 -4.22
CA SER A 21 26.66 -10.85 -4.81
C SER A 21 27.79 -11.13 -3.82
N ASN A 22 28.80 -11.94 -4.23
CA ASN A 22 29.97 -12.31 -3.41
C ASN A 22 29.63 -12.79 -1.99
N GLY A 23 28.55 -13.55 -1.85
CA GLY A 23 28.08 -14.07 -0.56
C GLY A 23 27.35 -13.04 0.31
N TRP A 24 27.17 -11.80 -0.14
CA TRP A 24 26.23 -10.84 0.45
C TRP A 24 24.84 -11.06 -0.11
N LYS A 25 23.82 -11.00 0.75
CA LYS A 25 22.43 -11.23 0.39
C LYS A 25 21.57 -10.03 0.80
N LEU A 26 20.83 -9.52 -0.16
CA LEU A 26 19.86 -8.47 0.05
C LEU A 26 18.49 -9.00 -0.32
N PHE A 27 17.57 -8.99 0.63
CA PHE A 27 16.20 -9.41 0.40
C PHE A 27 15.30 -8.20 0.23
N VAL A 28 14.25 -8.35 -0.57
CA VAL A 28 13.19 -7.36 -0.72
C VAL A 28 11.86 -8.02 -0.38
N ASP A 29 11.20 -7.45 0.63
CA ASP A 29 9.95 -7.86 1.23
C ASP A 29 9.96 -9.27 1.88
N TYR A 30 9.10 -9.43 2.89
CA TYR A 30 8.78 -10.70 3.54
C TYR A 30 7.34 -10.64 4.04
N GLY A 31 6.42 -10.83 3.10
CA GLY A 31 4.99 -10.62 3.30
C GLY A 31 4.23 -11.87 3.69
N GLU A 32 3.02 -11.70 4.17
CA GLU A 32 2.03 -12.76 4.33
C GLU A 32 1.36 -13.08 3.00
N GLN A 33 0.90 -14.32 2.86
CA GLN A 33 0.13 -14.71 1.69
C GLN A 33 -1.28 -14.15 1.77
N LEU A 34 -1.78 -13.66 0.65
CA LEU A 34 -3.17 -13.22 0.56
C LEU A 34 -4.14 -14.42 0.58
N PRO A 35 -5.38 -14.24 1.05
CA PRO A 35 -6.39 -15.28 1.02
C PRO A 35 -6.58 -15.87 -0.39
N GLY A 36 -6.52 -17.19 -0.50
CA GLY A 36 -6.65 -17.90 -1.79
C GLY A 36 -5.35 -18.11 -2.55
N ALA A 37 -4.21 -17.70 -2.01
CA ALA A 37 -2.90 -18.03 -2.59
C ALA A 37 -2.68 -19.55 -2.65
N PRO A 38 -2.02 -20.06 -3.73
CA PRO A 38 -1.92 -21.50 -3.97
C PRO A 38 -0.97 -22.23 -3.03
N MET A 39 -0.12 -21.51 -2.31
CA MET A 39 0.90 -22.10 -1.45
C MET A 39 0.41 -22.37 -0.02
N SER A 40 0.97 -23.39 0.60
CA SER A 40 0.74 -23.68 2.02
C SER A 40 1.38 -22.64 2.93
N ASP A 41 0.82 -22.44 4.14
CA ASP A 41 1.38 -21.61 5.23
C ASP A 41 2.74 -22.10 5.76
N LYS A 42 3.47 -22.94 5.03
CA LYS A 42 4.79 -23.38 5.43
C LYS A 42 5.73 -22.17 5.55
N LYS A 43 6.39 -22.08 6.69
CA LYS A 43 7.50 -21.15 6.88
C LYS A 43 8.55 -21.44 5.80
N LEU A 44 8.93 -20.39 5.07
CA LEU A 44 10.02 -20.51 4.11
C LEU A 44 11.34 -20.70 4.87
N GLU A 45 12.13 -21.70 4.46
CA GLU A 45 13.50 -21.89 4.93
C GLU A 45 14.45 -21.28 3.91
N ILE A 46 14.91 -20.07 4.19
CA ILE A 46 15.76 -19.28 3.30
C ILE A 46 17.05 -18.96 4.05
N ASP A 47 18.17 -19.48 3.57
CA ASP A 47 19.48 -19.21 4.14
C ASP A 47 19.83 -17.71 4.04
N GLY A 48 20.25 -17.12 5.17
CA GLY A 48 20.51 -15.69 5.30
C GLY A 48 19.27 -14.83 5.56
N LEU A 49 18.04 -15.40 5.58
CA LEU A 49 16.83 -14.67 5.90
C LEU A 49 16.10 -15.26 7.10
N THR A 50 15.66 -16.51 6.99
CA THR A 50 14.89 -17.18 8.04
C THR A 50 15.73 -18.16 8.84
N CYS A 51 16.88 -18.54 8.33
CA CYS A 51 17.83 -19.47 8.95
C CYS A 51 19.25 -19.21 8.42
N GLY A 52 20.22 -19.98 8.91
CA GLY A 52 21.62 -19.90 8.46
C GLY A 52 22.40 -18.69 8.99
N ASP A 53 23.44 -18.28 8.23
CA ASP A 53 24.31 -17.15 8.61
C ASP A 53 23.70 -15.83 8.12
N LEU A 54 23.42 -14.94 9.07
CA LEU A 54 22.82 -13.63 8.82
C LEU A 54 23.84 -12.48 8.69
N GLN A 55 25.12 -12.73 8.91
CA GLN A 55 26.15 -11.65 9.00
C GLN A 55 26.24 -10.80 7.74
N LYS A 56 25.94 -11.38 6.58
CA LYS A 56 26.00 -10.71 5.28
C LYS A 56 24.61 -10.52 4.66
N SER A 57 23.58 -10.44 5.48
CA SER A 57 22.20 -10.39 5.03
C SER A 57 21.45 -9.18 5.56
N ALA A 58 20.58 -8.59 4.72
CA ALA A 58 19.65 -7.54 5.12
C ALA A 58 18.34 -7.66 4.36
N LEU A 59 17.28 -7.09 4.93
CA LEU A 59 15.95 -7.03 4.32
C LEU A 59 15.55 -5.58 4.07
N LEU A 60 15.12 -5.28 2.86
CA LEU A 60 14.45 -4.04 2.49
C LEU A 60 12.95 -4.26 2.45
N ILE A 61 12.16 -3.32 2.96
CA ILE A 61 10.72 -3.31 2.86
C ILE A 61 10.29 -2.19 1.92
N THR A 62 9.54 -2.56 0.88
CA THR A 62 9.03 -1.60 -0.11
C THR A 62 7.95 -0.71 0.50
N HIS A 63 6.99 -1.30 1.24
CA HIS A 63 5.90 -0.58 1.89
C HIS A 63 5.23 -1.44 2.99
N TYR A 64 4.24 -0.87 3.69
CA TYR A 64 3.66 -1.45 4.90
C TYR A 64 2.43 -2.36 4.70
N HIS A 65 2.05 -2.76 3.49
CA HIS A 65 0.97 -3.74 3.32
C HIS A 65 1.37 -5.11 3.85
N GLY A 66 0.42 -5.87 4.37
CA GLY A 66 0.67 -7.16 5.02
C GLY A 66 1.37 -8.17 4.13
N ASP A 67 1.05 -8.16 2.84
CA ASP A 67 1.66 -9.03 1.84
C ASP A 67 3.10 -8.65 1.44
N HIS A 68 3.67 -7.60 2.04
CA HIS A 68 5.07 -7.19 1.92
C HIS A 68 5.83 -7.19 3.24
N ILE A 69 5.15 -6.91 4.39
CA ILE A 69 5.80 -6.82 5.70
C ILE A 69 5.25 -7.82 6.73
N GLY A 70 4.11 -8.47 6.45
CA GLY A 70 3.32 -9.17 7.46
C GLY A 70 4.05 -10.29 8.22
N LYS A 71 5.11 -10.86 7.65
CA LYS A 71 5.86 -11.98 8.23
C LYS A 71 7.21 -11.61 8.87
N ILE A 72 7.57 -10.34 8.98
CA ILE A 72 8.87 -9.93 9.56
C ILE A 72 9.03 -10.32 11.03
N THR A 73 7.96 -10.64 11.74
CA THR A 73 7.99 -11.16 13.11
C THR A 73 8.50 -12.59 13.22
N GLU A 74 8.53 -13.33 12.09
CA GLU A 74 9.07 -14.69 12.01
C GLU A 74 10.58 -14.71 11.76
N LEU A 75 11.17 -13.55 11.41
CA LEU A 75 12.58 -13.40 11.11
C LEU A 75 13.42 -13.29 12.36
N PRO A 76 14.68 -13.79 12.35
CA PRO A 76 15.62 -13.62 13.44
C PRO A 76 15.75 -12.14 13.84
N PRO A 77 15.80 -11.83 15.15
CA PRO A 77 15.85 -10.44 15.61
C PRO A 77 17.12 -9.70 15.20
N GLU A 78 18.21 -10.42 14.94
CA GLU A 78 19.51 -9.89 14.52
C GLU A 78 19.52 -9.41 13.07
N LEU A 79 18.60 -9.90 12.22
CA LEU A 79 18.55 -9.51 10.83
C LEU A 79 18.24 -8.02 10.70
N PRO A 80 19.11 -7.22 10.05
CA PRO A 80 18.84 -5.81 9.79
C PRO A 80 17.72 -5.66 8.78
N ILE A 81 16.71 -4.87 9.15
CA ILE A 81 15.57 -4.53 8.29
C ILE A 81 15.58 -3.03 8.06
N TYR A 82 15.29 -2.59 6.83
CA TYR A 82 15.25 -1.19 6.42
C TYR A 82 13.93 -0.88 5.71
N MET A 83 13.30 0.26 6.04
CA MET A 83 12.09 0.74 5.35
C MET A 83 11.99 2.27 5.36
N GLY A 84 11.00 2.81 4.65
CA GLY A 84 10.69 4.23 4.69
C GLY A 84 10.29 4.70 6.09
N LYS A 85 10.69 5.92 6.45
CA LYS A 85 10.43 6.46 7.80
C LYS A 85 8.94 6.60 8.11
N MET A 86 8.17 7.19 7.19
CA MET A 86 6.73 7.39 7.39
C MET A 86 5.97 6.07 7.24
N ALA A 87 6.43 5.19 6.35
CA ALA A 87 5.91 3.83 6.24
C ALA A 87 6.05 3.07 7.58
N LYS A 88 7.21 3.19 8.25
CA LYS A 88 7.43 2.63 9.60
C LYS A 88 6.48 3.25 10.63
N GLU A 89 6.31 4.57 10.64
CA GLU A 89 5.42 5.24 11.60
C GLU A 89 3.95 4.80 11.41
N ILE A 90 3.48 4.67 10.16
CA ILE A 90 2.13 4.18 9.84
C ILE A 90 1.96 2.70 10.24
N ALA A 91 2.93 1.84 9.89
CA ALA A 91 2.92 0.43 10.28
C ALA A 91 2.90 0.26 11.80
N SER A 92 3.69 1.07 12.52
CA SER A 92 3.73 1.06 13.98
C SER A 92 2.40 1.50 14.61
N GLU A 93 1.76 2.51 14.07
CA GLU A 93 0.44 2.95 14.54
C GLU A 93 -0.63 1.87 14.31
N LEU A 94 -0.61 1.21 13.14
CA LEU A 94 -1.50 0.08 12.85
C LEU A 94 -1.27 -1.08 13.84
N ALA A 95 -0.01 -1.49 14.01
CA ALA A 95 0.36 -2.57 14.91
C ALA A 95 -0.03 -2.26 16.36
N ASN A 96 0.24 -1.05 16.84
CA ASN A 96 -0.14 -0.60 18.18
C ASN A 96 -1.66 -0.56 18.37
N HIS A 97 -2.41 -0.09 17.36
CA HIS A 97 -3.87 -0.07 17.41
C HIS A 97 -4.46 -1.48 17.56
N LEU A 98 -3.90 -2.46 16.87
CA LEU A 98 -4.38 -3.84 16.89
C LEU A 98 -3.74 -4.70 18.00
N SER A 99 -2.69 -4.23 18.67
CA SER A 99 -1.97 -4.97 19.71
C SER A 99 -2.83 -5.33 20.93
N THR A 100 -3.92 -4.60 21.15
CA THR A 100 -4.87 -4.86 22.24
C THR A 100 -5.72 -6.10 22.01
N VAL A 101 -5.87 -6.53 20.75
CA VAL A 101 -6.74 -7.64 20.33
C VAL A 101 -6.00 -8.76 19.59
N SER A 102 -4.74 -8.56 19.25
CA SER A 102 -3.92 -9.53 18.51
C SER A 102 -2.50 -9.60 19.07
N VAL A 103 -2.06 -10.83 19.37
CA VAL A 103 -0.69 -11.12 19.82
C VAL A 103 0.31 -10.87 18.69
N GLU A 104 -0.05 -11.22 17.47
CA GLU A 104 0.77 -11.03 16.26
C GLU A 104 1.06 -9.55 16.05
N HIS A 105 0.07 -8.68 16.19
CA HIS A 105 0.27 -7.23 16.07
C HIS A 105 1.10 -6.65 17.22
N ARG A 106 1.05 -7.23 18.41
CA ARG A 106 1.95 -6.84 19.51
C ARG A 106 3.40 -7.16 19.16
N LYS A 107 3.67 -8.37 18.66
CA LYS A 107 5.00 -8.76 18.17
C LYS A 107 5.46 -7.86 17.02
N MET A 108 4.54 -7.52 16.11
CA MET A 108 4.82 -6.59 15.00
C MET A 108 5.25 -5.22 15.52
N ALA A 109 4.53 -4.65 16.49
CA ALA A 109 4.89 -3.37 17.11
C ALA A 109 6.27 -3.41 17.75
N GLU A 110 6.61 -4.50 18.46
CA GLU A 110 7.93 -4.72 19.06
C GLU A 110 9.01 -4.85 17.97
N ARG A 111 8.76 -5.61 16.90
CA ARG A 111 9.71 -5.80 15.80
C ARG A 111 9.99 -4.48 15.07
N LEU A 112 8.98 -3.68 14.83
CA LEU A 112 9.10 -2.38 14.16
C LEU A 112 9.98 -1.38 14.93
N ASN A 113 10.09 -1.48 16.24
CA ASN A 113 11.00 -0.63 17.01
C ASN A 113 12.46 -0.79 16.55
N ASN A 114 12.85 -2.00 16.13
CA ASN A 114 14.22 -2.36 15.71
C ASN A 114 14.43 -2.27 14.18
N VAL A 115 13.45 -1.79 13.40
CA VAL A 115 13.59 -1.57 11.96
C VAL A 115 14.31 -0.25 11.72
N ASN A 116 15.34 -0.27 10.87
CA ASN A 116 16.07 0.91 10.44
C ASN A 116 15.30 1.69 9.38
N THR A 117 15.65 2.95 9.18
CA THR A 117 15.04 3.76 8.12
C THR A 117 16.10 4.30 7.18
N PHE A 118 15.79 4.30 5.89
CA PHE A 118 16.60 4.96 4.87
C PHE A 118 16.07 6.36 4.52
N VAL A 119 16.88 7.13 3.83
CA VAL A 119 16.49 8.45 3.31
C VAL A 119 16.15 8.31 1.82
N PRO A 120 14.97 8.75 1.38
CA PRO A 120 14.56 8.68 -0.01
C PRO A 120 15.58 9.33 -0.96
N ARG A 121 15.88 8.68 -2.08
CA ARG A 121 16.79 9.16 -3.14
C ARG A 121 18.24 9.40 -2.68
N LYS A 122 18.58 8.95 -1.48
CA LYS A 122 19.95 8.95 -0.98
C LYS A 122 20.45 7.51 -0.95
N HIS A 123 21.47 7.23 -1.74
CA HIS A 123 22.08 5.91 -1.75
C HIS A 123 22.70 5.57 -0.39
N PHE A 124 22.73 4.31 -0.08
CA PHE A 124 23.48 3.73 1.03
C PHE A 124 24.00 2.36 0.62
N THR A 125 25.07 1.94 1.27
CA THR A 125 25.78 0.70 0.94
C THR A 125 25.45 -0.37 1.97
N PHE A 126 25.20 -1.59 1.51
CA PHE A 126 25.17 -2.78 2.32
C PHE A 126 26.04 -3.87 1.69
N GLY A 127 27.23 -4.08 2.23
CA GLY A 127 28.22 -5.01 1.68
C GLY A 127 28.61 -4.68 0.24
N GLU A 128 28.27 -5.58 -0.67
CA GLU A 128 28.52 -5.43 -2.11
C GLU A 128 27.44 -4.62 -2.86
N PHE A 129 26.38 -4.21 -2.16
CA PHE A 129 25.26 -3.53 -2.77
C PHE A 129 25.27 -2.03 -2.48
N ASP A 130 25.15 -1.24 -3.55
CA ASP A 130 24.74 0.16 -3.49
C ASP A 130 23.25 0.27 -3.77
N ILE A 131 22.49 0.86 -2.85
CA ILE A 131 21.03 0.85 -2.85
C ILE A 131 20.52 2.29 -2.87
N THR A 132 19.71 2.62 -3.87
CA THR A 132 19.00 3.90 -3.93
C THR A 132 17.50 3.68 -3.81
N PRO A 133 16.89 4.07 -2.68
CA PRO A 133 15.44 4.01 -2.51
C PRO A 133 14.75 5.08 -3.37
N ILE A 134 13.88 4.66 -4.27
CA ILE A 134 13.11 5.51 -5.18
C ILE A 134 11.67 5.56 -4.73
N VAL A 135 11.19 6.73 -4.36
CA VAL A 135 9.79 6.90 -3.95
C VAL A 135 8.87 6.68 -5.14
N VAL A 136 7.87 5.81 -4.96
CA VAL A 136 6.83 5.53 -5.94
C VAL A 136 5.45 5.88 -5.37
N ASP A 137 4.47 6.08 -6.25
CA ASP A 137 3.08 6.22 -5.84
C ASP A 137 2.45 4.82 -5.71
N HIS A 138 1.77 4.59 -4.62
CA HIS A 138 0.99 3.39 -4.34
C HIS A 138 -0.13 3.74 -3.36
N SER A 139 -1.09 2.84 -3.12
CA SER A 139 -2.12 3.06 -2.09
C SER A 139 -1.53 3.14 -0.68
N ALA A 140 -0.40 2.49 -0.42
CA ALA A 140 0.43 2.73 0.75
C ALA A 140 1.23 4.03 0.57
N PHE A 141 1.24 4.87 1.61
CA PHE A 141 2.06 6.08 1.65
C PHE A 141 3.52 5.74 1.95
N ASP A 142 4.47 6.50 1.37
CA ASP A 142 5.91 6.28 1.55
C ASP A 142 6.35 4.89 1.05
N ALA A 143 5.83 4.50 -0.15
CA ALA A 143 6.20 3.28 -0.87
C ALA A 143 7.44 3.50 -1.74
N TYR A 144 8.21 2.42 -1.92
CA TYR A 144 9.53 2.50 -2.59
C TYR A 144 9.74 1.39 -3.60
N ALA A 145 10.33 1.80 -4.73
CA ALA A 145 11.15 0.94 -5.57
C ALA A 145 12.61 1.04 -5.10
N PHE A 146 13.44 0.07 -5.49
CA PHE A 146 14.86 0.08 -5.19
C PHE A 146 15.69 -0.04 -6.46
N CYS A 147 16.64 0.90 -6.65
CA CYS A 147 17.74 0.72 -7.58
C CYS A 147 18.86 0.04 -6.81
N ILE A 148 19.21 -1.20 -7.21
CA ILE A 148 20.17 -2.08 -6.54
C ILE A 148 21.33 -2.30 -7.50
N GLU A 149 22.51 -1.84 -7.11
CA GLU A 149 23.72 -1.95 -7.90
C GLU A 149 24.75 -2.85 -7.21
N ALA A 150 25.37 -3.75 -7.95
CA ALA A 150 26.51 -4.53 -7.50
C ALA A 150 27.38 -4.93 -8.70
N LYS A 151 28.69 -4.72 -8.66
CA LYS A 151 29.61 -5.03 -9.77
C LYS A 151 29.17 -4.36 -11.04
N GLU A 152 29.09 -3.52 -11.57
CA GLU A 152 28.65 -2.96 -12.88
C GLU A 152 27.23 -3.39 -13.34
N LEU A 153 26.49 -4.12 -12.50
CA LEU A 153 25.09 -4.52 -12.78
C LEU A 153 24.12 -3.69 -11.96
N LYS A 154 23.07 -3.22 -12.62
CA LYS A 154 22.02 -2.41 -12.04
C LYS A 154 20.66 -3.10 -12.22
N VAL A 155 19.96 -3.34 -11.12
CA VAL A 155 18.60 -3.91 -11.11
C VAL A 155 17.63 -2.89 -10.51
N PHE A 156 16.51 -2.69 -11.18
CA PHE A 156 15.42 -1.91 -10.66
C PHE A 156 14.30 -2.82 -10.17
N HIS A 157 14.05 -2.84 -8.86
CA HIS A 157 12.94 -3.55 -8.23
C HIS A 157 11.81 -2.58 -7.96
N THR A 158 10.66 -2.73 -8.65
CA THR A 158 9.61 -1.71 -8.61
C THR A 158 8.92 -1.63 -7.25
N GLY A 159 8.86 -2.72 -6.46
CA GLY A 159 7.82 -2.87 -5.47
C GLY A 159 6.44 -2.70 -6.13
N ASP A 160 5.42 -2.43 -5.35
CA ASP A 160 4.11 -2.08 -5.86
C ASP A 160 4.05 -0.59 -6.18
N PHE A 161 3.55 -0.23 -7.35
CA PHE A 161 3.46 1.16 -7.76
C PHE A 161 2.25 1.44 -8.65
N ARG A 162 1.96 2.71 -8.87
CA ARG A 162 0.95 3.19 -9.83
C ARG A 162 1.35 4.53 -10.43
N LYS A 163 0.75 4.89 -11.59
CA LYS A 163 0.97 6.19 -12.23
C LYS A 163 -0.29 7.10 -12.25
N HIS A 164 -1.37 6.68 -11.61
CA HIS A 164 -2.64 7.41 -11.53
C HIS A 164 -2.96 7.98 -10.13
N GLY A 165 -2.02 7.90 -9.20
CA GLY A 165 -2.13 8.51 -7.88
C GLY A 165 -1.71 9.98 -7.84
N PHE A 166 -1.81 10.62 -6.67
CA PHE A 166 -1.49 12.04 -6.52
C PHE A 166 0.00 12.35 -6.65
N ARG A 167 0.88 11.37 -6.40
CA ARG A 167 2.34 11.53 -6.34
C ARG A 167 3.06 11.08 -7.60
N SER A 168 2.36 10.44 -8.52
CA SER A 168 2.91 9.76 -9.69
C SER A 168 3.54 10.70 -10.74
N GLY A 169 3.08 11.95 -10.83
CA GLY A 169 3.45 12.88 -11.91
C GLY A 169 4.94 13.26 -12.00
N LYS A 170 5.79 12.77 -11.09
CA LYS A 170 7.24 13.02 -11.11
C LYS A 170 8.06 11.75 -11.22
N LEU A 171 7.44 10.59 -11.39
CA LEU A 171 8.18 9.32 -11.41
C LEU A 171 9.25 9.31 -12.50
N SER A 172 8.91 9.69 -13.74
CA SER A 172 9.87 9.75 -14.86
C SER A 172 11.05 10.68 -14.57
N THR A 173 10.79 11.88 -14.05
CA THR A 173 11.88 12.79 -13.67
C THR A 173 12.78 12.20 -12.56
N VAL A 174 12.22 11.41 -11.65
CA VAL A 174 12.98 10.74 -10.59
C VAL A 174 13.79 9.59 -11.15
N ILE A 175 13.23 8.80 -12.06
CA ILE A 175 13.94 7.73 -12.77
C ILE A 175 15.11 8.31 -13.57
N GLU A 176 14.87 9.30 -14.42
CA GLU A 176 15.89 9.97 -15.21
C GLU A 176 17.06 10.49 -14.34
N ARG A 177 16.74 11.04 -13.18
CA ARG A 177 17.76 11.68 -12.32
C ARG A 177 18.54 10.72 -11.43
N TYR A 178 17.94 9.63 -10.96
CA TYR A 178 18.51 8.79 -9.90
C TYR A 178 18.75 7.35 -10.31
N VAL A 179 18.19 6.91 -11.43
CA VAL A 179 18.34 5.55 -11.95
C VAL A 179 18.98 5.57 -13.33
N GLU A 180 18.52 6.46 -14.22
CA GLU A 180 18.85 6.53 -15.65
C GLU A 180 18.34 5.28 -16.37
N ARG A 181 19.15 4.21 -16.40
CA ARG A 181 18.84 2.91 -16.99
C ARG A 181 19.06 1.80 -15.97
N ALA A 182 18.41 0.67 -16.19
CA ALA A 182 18.62 -0.55 -15.42
C ALA A 182 18.92 -1.72 -16.35
N ASP A 183 19.89 -2.59 -16.00
CA ASP A 183 20.15 -3.80 -16.79
C ASP A 183 18.99 -4.79 -16.72
N TYR A 184 18.34 -4.87 -15.56
CA TYR A 184 17.20 -5.75 -15.32
C TYR A 184 16.14 -5.03 -14.51
N VAL A 185 14.87 -5.38 -14.76
CA VAL A 185 13.74 -4.88 -13.98
C VAL A 185 12.98 -6.06 -13.37
N VAL A 186 12.86 -6.05 -12.04
CA VAL A 186 11.97 -6.94 -11.31
C VAL A 186 10.70 -6.13 -11.00
N CYS A 187 9.57 -6.51 -11.58
CA CYS A 187 8.38 -5.66 -11.56
C CYS A 187 7.11 -6.38 -11.16
N GLU A 188 6.23 -5.66 -10.45
CA GLU A 188 4.89 -6.12 -10.19
C GLU A 188 4.09 -6.30 -11.49
N ALA A 189 3.18 -7.29 -11.51
CA ALA A 189 2.26 -7.52 -12.61
C ALA A 189 0.85 -7.87 -12.12
N THR A 190 0.38 -7.19 -11.09
CA THR A 190 -0.91 -7.45 -10.41
C THR A 190 -2.10 -7.33 -11.36
N ASN A 191 -2.09 -6.36 -12.26
CA ASN A 191 -3.20 -6.10 -13.17
C ASN A 191 -3.07 -6.79 -14.54
N VAL A 192 -2.16 -7.73 -14.70
CA VAL A 192 -1.89 -8.40 -15.99
C VAL A 192 -3.13 -9.07 -16.62
N ASN A 193 -4.03 -9.59 -15.80
CA ASN A 193 -5.28 -10.20 -16.28
C ASN A 193 -6.32 -9.16 -16.76
N ARG A 194 -6.02 -7.87 -16.66
CA ARG A 194 -6.88 -6.75 -17.08
C ARG A 194 -6.06 -5.70 -17.82
N PRO A 195 -5.37 -6.07 -18.93
CA PRO A 195 -4.41 -5.19 -19.60
C PRO A 195 -5.05 -3.92 -20.19
N GLU A 196 -6.32 -3.98 -20.57
CA GLU A 196 -7.09 -2.86 -21.14
C GLU A 196 -7.82 -2.02 -20.07
N ALA A 197 -7.63 -2.32 -18.78
CA ALA A 197 -8.31 -1.57 -17.73
C ALA A 197 -7.79 -0.14 -17.66
N THR A 198 -8.67 0.82 -17.86
CA THR A 198 -8.38 2.23 -17.58
C THR A 198 -8.67 2.51 -16.10
N LEU A 199 -7.65 2.94 -15.40
CA LEU A 199 -7.76 3.27 -13.98
C LEU A 199 -8.09 4.76 -13.81
N ILE A 200 -9.08 5.06 -12.97
CA ILE A 200 -9.47 6.44 -12.67
C ILE A 200 -8.35 7.09 -11.84
N PRO A 201 -7.83 8.25 -12.25
CA PRO A 201 -6.86 9.00 -11.44
C PRO A 201 -7.45 9.44 -10.10
N GLU A 202 -6.62 9.43 -9.04
CA GLU A 202 -7.07 9.80 -7.69
C GLU A 202 -7.67 11.23 -7.63
N HIS A 203 -7.18 12.15 -8.46
CA HIS A 203 -7.72 13.50 -8.50
C HIS A 203 -9.10 13.60 -9.18
N GLU A 204 -9.40 12.72 -10.13
CA GLU A 204 -10.73 12.61 -10.73
C GLU A 204 -11.69 11.96 -9.74
N LEU A 205 -11.28 10.87 -9.11
CA LEU A 205 -12.07 10.22 -8.08
C LEU A 205 -12.39 11.17 -6.91
N GLN A 206 -11.46 12.08 -6.56
CA GLN A 206 -11.74 13.11 -5.57
C GLN A 206 -12.84 14.08 -6.06
N LYS A 207 -12.86 14.46 -7.34
CA LYS A 207 -13.93 15.29 -7.90
C LYS A 207 -15.29 14.57 -7.89
N ASP A 208 -15.29 13.28 -8.21
CA ASP A 208 -16.51 12.45 -8.12
C ASP A 208 -17.05 12.45 -6.70
N PHE A 209 -16.18 12.39 -5.67
CA PHE A 209 -16.60 12.56 -4.28
C PHE A 209 -17.08 13.97 -3.96
N GLU A 210 -16.49 15.03 -4.55
CA GLU A 210 -16.98 16.41 -4.37
C GLU A 210 -18.40 16.57 -4.95
N GLU A 211 -18.67 16.00 -6.11
CA GLU A 211 -20.01 15.96 -6.70
C GLU A 211 -20.99 15.19 -5.82
N ALA A 212 -20.61 13.97 -5.43
CA ALA A 212 -21.44 13.12 -4.58
C ALA A 212 -21.76 13.76 -3.21
N PHE A 213 -20.81 14.46 -2.59
CA PHE A 213 -21.02 15.14 -1.30
C PHE A 213 -21.78 16.45 -1.44
N THR A 214 -21.81 17.05 -2.63
CA THR A 214 -22.66 18.19 -2.94
C THR A 214 -24.13 17.75 -3.04
N GLU A 215 -24.39 16.67 -3.77
CA GLU A 215 -25.72 16.11 -3.97
C GLU A 215 -26.32 15.52 -2.69
N ASN A 216 -25.49 14.87 -1.87
CA ASN A 216 -25.95 14.10 -0.72
C ASN A 216 -25.54 14.78 0.59
N LYS A 217 -26.47 14.85 1.52
CA LYS A 217 -26.26 15.50 2.82
C LYS A 217 -25.51 14.59 3.79
N TYR A 218 -25.77 13.29 3.77
CA TYR A 218 -25.24 12.29 4.69
C TYR A 218 -24.45 11.24 3.93
N ASN A 219 -23.15 11.18 4.19
CA ASN A 219 -22.20 10.39 3.42
C ASN A 219 -21.37 9.49 4.33
N VAL A 220 -21.29 8.20 4.01
CA VAL A 220 -20.54 7.21 4.74
C VAL A 220 -19.57 6.51 3.80
N ALA A 221 -18.26 6.65 3.99
CA ALA A 221 -17.26 6.02 3.15
C ALA A 221 -16.56 4.86 3.90
N TYR A 222 -16.57 3.68 3.30
CA TYR A 222 -15.79 2.53 3.75
C TYR A 222 -14.49 2.48 2.96
N VAL A 223 -13.37 2.68 3.65
CA VAL A 223 -12.03 2.77 3.06
C VAL A 223 -11.00 2.16 4.01
N SER A 224 -9.90 1.65 3.47
CA SER A 224 -8.75 1.27 4.30
C SER A 224 -8.21 2.48 5.04
N SER A 225 -8.09 2.37 6.36
CA SER A 225 -7.56 3.46 7.21
C SER A 225 -6.10 3.78 6.96
N THR A 226 -5.39 2.94 6.21
CA THR A 226 -3.99 3.14 5.80
C THR A 226 -3.85 3.57 4.33
N ASN A 227 -4.95 3.70 3.58
CA ASN A 227 -4.94 4.34 2.26
C ASN A 227 -4.98 5.87 2.44
N ILE A 228 -3.81 6.46 2.54
CA ILE A 228 -3.63 7.88 2.87
C ILE A 228 -4.20 8.79 1.79
N ASP A 229 -3.96 8.48 0.52
CA ASP A 229 -4.46 9.26 -0.60
C ASP A 229 -5.98 9.36 -0.55
N ARG A 230 -6.65 8.22 -0.29
CA ARG A 230 -8.10 8.17 -0.18
C ARG A 230 -8.64 8.93 1.03
N LEU A 231 -7.99 8.81 2.20
CA LEU A 231 -8.40 9.55 3.40
C LEU A 231 -8.30 11.07 3.18
N PHE A 232 -7.20 11.55 2.57
CA PHE A 232 -7.05 12.98 2.28
C PHE A 232 -7.92 13.43 1.11
N GLY A 233 -8.14 12.61 0.09
CA GLY A 233 -9.10 12.89 -0.99
C GLY A 233 -10.52 13.09 -0.46
N LEU A 234 -11.00 12.19 0.38
CA LEU A 234 -12.31 12.32 1.06
C LEU A 234 -12.36 13.55 1.98
N TYR A 235 -11.31 13.81 2.73
CA TYR A 235 -11.22 14.98 3.59
C TYR A 235 -11.34 16.28 2.77
N HIS A 236 -10.56 16.42 1.69
CA HIS A 236 -10.61 17.62 0.85
C HIS A 236 -11.94 17.77 0.14
N ALA A 237 -12.52 16.67 -0.37
CA ALA A 237 -13.85 16.68 -0.96
C ALA A 237 -14.92 17.16 0.04
N ALA A 238 -14.87 16.66 1.28
CA ALA A 238 -15.78 17.09 2.34
C ALA A 238 -15.66 18.59 2.66
N ILE A 239 -14.41 19.08 2.79
CA ILE A 239 -14.17 20.49 3.13
C ILE A 239 -14.61 21.43 2.00
N ARG A 240 -14.37 21.04 0.72
CA ARG A 240 -14.79 21.84 -0.45
C ARG A 240 -16.30 21.93 -0.62
N THR A 241 -17.00 20.90 -0.16
CA THR A 241 -18.46 20.84 -0.18
C THR A 241 -19.12 21.32 1.12
N ASN A 242 -18.33 21.92 2.03
CA ASN A 242 -18.77 22.39 3.35
C ASN A 242 -19.42 21.31 4.20
N ARG A 243 -19.00 20.05 4.04
CA ARG A 243 -19.43 18.95 4.90
C ARG A 243 -18.44 18.75 6.04
N PRO A 244 -18.88 18.65 7.29
CA PRO A 244 -18.03 18.20 8.39
C PRO A 244 -17.50 16.80 8.12
N PHE A 245 -16.20 16.60 8.33
CA PHE A 245 -15.51 15.33 8.07
C PHE A 245 -15.18 14.62 9.38
N TYR A 246 -15.70 13.42 9.56
CA TYR A 246 -15.56 12.64 10.77
C TYR A 246 -14.75 11.36 10.56
N VAL A 247 -13.86 11.09 11.50
CA VAL A 247 -13.01 9.90 11.57
C VAL A 247 -12.94 9.39 13.01
N ASP A 248 -12.58 8.12 13.19
CA ASP A 248 -12.27 7.65 14.55
C ASP A 248 -10.88 8.09 15.02
N ALA A 249 -10.56 7.76 16.28
CA ALA A 249 -9.30 8.17 16.88
C ALA A 249 -8.07 7.53 16.19
N TYR A 250 -8.21 6.30 15.69
CA TYR A 250 -7.14 5.60 14.97
C TYR A 250 -6.90 6.25 13.60
N GLN A 251 -7.94 6.43 12.80
CA GLN A 251 -7.86 7.11 11.51
C GLN A 251 -7.28 8.52 11.64
N LYS A 252 -7.69 9.24 12.70
CA LYS A 252 -7.14 10.57 12.98
C LYS A 252 -5.64 10.53 13.24
N ARG A 253 -5.14 9.55 14.04
CA ARG A 253 -3.70 9.41 14.27
C ARG A 253 -2.93 9.06 12.99
N ILE A 254 -3.48 8.16 12.15
CA ILE A 254 -2.90 7.85 10.84
C ILE A 254 -2.78 9.12 9.97
N MET A 255 -3.84 9.91 9.87
CA MET A 255 -3.80 11.17 9.11
C MET A 255 -2.79 12.16 9.71
N ASP A 256 -2.69 12.24 11.05
CA ASP A 256 -1.77 13.15 11.75
C ASP A 256 -0.29 12.79 11.55
N ILE A 257 0.04 11.50 11.31
CA ILE A 257 1.41 11.08 10.96
C ILE A 257 1.87 11.76 9.67
N VAL A 258 0.98 11.90 8.69
CA VAL A 258 1.29 12.43 7.36
C VAL A 258 1.11 13.94 7.28
N ALA A 259 0.11 14.48 7.98
CA ALA A 259 -0.30 15.89 7.87
C ALA A 259 0.83 16.88 8.15
N GLY A 260 1.24 17.64 7.14
CA GLY A 260 2.24 18.71 7.24
C GLY A 260 3.68 18.23 7.42
N ARG A 261 3.95 16.91 7.44
CA ARG A 261 5.30 16.38 7.69
C ARG A 261 6.05 16.00 6.42
N ASP A 262 5.34 15.77 5.34
CA ASP A 262 5.95 15.26 4.13
C ASP A 262 6.64 16.36 3.32
N LYS A 263 7.91 16.61 3.64
CA LYS A 263 8.76 17.53 2.89
C LYS A 263 9.21 16.99 1.52
N ILE A 264 9.14 15.70 1.30
CA ILE A 264 9.47 15.07 0.00
C ILE A 264 8.42 15.49 -1.03
N TRP A 265 7.19 15.57 -0.56
CA TRP A 265 6.00 15.97 -1.31
C TRP A 265 5.56 17.41 -0.98
N SER A 266 6.36 18.15 -0.25
CA SER A 266 6.04 19.36 0.52
C SER A 266 5.51 20.58 -0.26
N LYS A 267 5.44 20.50 -1.58
CA LYS A 267 4.72 21.50 -2.38
C LYS A 267 3.25 21.13 -2.60
N SER A 268 2.84 19.94 -2.16
CA SER A 268 1.45 19.51 -2.29
C SER A 268 0.67 19.94 -1.04
N SER A 269 -0.33 20.79 -1.24
CA SER A 269 -1.33 21.10 -0.19
C SER A 269 -2.20 19.89 0.15
N LEU A 270 -2.07 18.79 -0.59
CA LEU A 270 -2.93 17.61 -0.50
C LEU A 270 -2.89 16.94 0.88
N TYR A 271 -1.71 16.80 1.47
CA TYR A 271 -1.53 16.16 2.79
C TYR A 271 -1.50 17.18 3.93
N ASN A 272 -2.07 18.36 3.72
CA ASN A 272 -2.22 19.36 4.75
C ASN A 272 -3.69 19.50 5.16
N TYR A 273 -3.92 19.72 6.43
CA TYR A 273 -5.23 20.17 6.87
C TYR A 273 -5.45 21.64 6.49
N ILE A 274 -6.64 21.93 6.00
CA ILE A 274 -7.06 23.32 5.79
C ILE A 274 -7.17 23.98 7.15
N GLU A 275 -6.64 25.19 7.26
CA GLU A 275 -6.62 25.95 8.52
C GLU A 275 -8.04 26.07 9.11
N GLY A 276 -8.15 25.79 10.40
CA GLY A 276 -9.44 25.80 11.12
C GLY A 276 -10.40 24.65 10.79
N LYS A 277 -10.07 23.76 9.84
CA LYS A 277 -10.97 22.70 9.35
C LYS A 277 -10.40 21.28 9.52
N LYS A 278 -9.76 20.98 10.64
CA LYS A 278 -9.20 19.64 10.91
C LYS A 278 -10.30 18.57 10.93
N PRO A 279 -9.96 17.31 10.53
CA PRO A 279 -10.88 16.18 10.71
C PRO A 279 -11.42 16.10 12.14
N GLN A 280 -12.73 15.94 12.27
CA GLN A 280 -13.40 15.82 13.55
C GLN A 280 -13.29 14.38 14.07
N LYS A 281 -12.79 14.23 15.29
CA LYS A 281 -12.73 12.93 15.94
C LYS A 281 -14.09 12.57 16.53
N LEU A 282 -14.59 11.38 16.21
CA LEU A 282 -15.79 10.84 16.85
C LEU A 282 -15.62 10.78 18.37
N ILE A 283 -16.64 11.20 19.11
CA ILE A 283 -16.66 11.11 20.56
C ILE A 283 -16.82 9.66 20.97
N GLN A 284 -15.95 9.21 21.89
CA GLN A 284 -15.92 7.84 22.36
C GLN A 284 -16.00 7.79 23.87
N ARG A 285 -16.78 6.83 24.40
CA ARG A 285 -16.82 6.45 25.81
C ARG A 285 -16.63 4.94 25.93
N GLY A 286 -15.54 4.50 26.55
CA GLY A 286 -15.18 3.08 26.53
C GLY A 286 -14.95 2.60 25.09
N THR A 287 -15.63 1.54 24.69
CA THR A 287 -15.56 0.96 23.36
C THR A 287 -16.58 1.54 22.37
N GLU A 288 -17.52 2.37 22.80
CA GLU A 288 -18.63 2.85 21.96
C GLU A 288 -18.47 4.30 21.53
N PHE A 289 -18.99 4.64 20.34
CA PHE A 289 -19.15 6.02 19.90
C PHE A 289 -20.42 6.62 20.50
N ILE A 290 -20.39 7.92 20.78
CA ILE A 290 -21.52 8.64 21.35
C ILE A 290 -22.03 9.66 20.34
N ALA A 291 -23.31 9.52 19.98
CA ALA A 291 -24.07 10.54 19.29
C ALA A 291 -24.99 11.25 20.31
N ASN A 292 -24.47 12.30 20.97
CA ASN A 292 -25.30 13.11 21.84
C ASN A 292 -26.17 14.09 21.03
N ASP A 293 -27.21 14.65 21.66
CA ASP A 293 -28.20 15.52 21.00
C ASP A 293 -27.55 16.67 20.25
N LYS A 294 -26.51 17.32 20.83
CA LYS A 294 -25.79 18.42 20.18
C LYS A 294 -25.08 17.98 18.90
N PHE A 295 -24.52 16.77 18.90
CA PHE A 295 -23.90 16.20 17.73
C PHE A 295 -24.94 15.84 16.67
N ILE A 296 -26.03 15.20 17.07
CA ILE A 296 -27.14 14.85 16.17
C ILE A 296 -27.75 16.11 15.55
N ASP A 297 -28.04 17.14 16.34
CA ASP A 297 -28.58 18.43 15.85
C ASP A 297 -27.62 19.08 14.86
N PHE A 298 -26.31 19.07 15.17
CA PHE A 298 -25.30 19.66 14.30
C PHE A 298 -25.24 18.94 12.94
N VAL A 299 -25.15 17.61 12.94
CA VAL A 299 -25.06 16.83 11.68
C VAL A 299 -26.39 16.81 10.93
N SER A 300 -27.51 16.91 11.64
CA SER A 300 -28.84 17.09 11.03
C SER A 300 -28.94 18.40 10.25
N LYS A 301 -28.31 19.46 10.75
CA LYS A 301 -28.29 20.77 10.08
C LYS A 301 -27.29 20.82 8.93
N HIS A 302 -26.07 20.37 9.15
CA HIS A 302 -24.92 20.59 8.25
C HIS A 302 -24.59 19.39 7.34
N GLY A 303 -25.17 18.21 7.60
CA GLY A 303 -24.75 16.96 6.97
C GLY A 303 -23.43 16.46 7.53
N TYR A 304 -22.89 15.43 6.91
CA TYR A 304 -21.58 14.86 7.29
C TYR A 304 -20.96 14.02 6.18
N VAL A 305 -19.65 13.87 6.25
CA VAL A 305 -18.89 12.78 5.65
C VAL A 305 -18.22 12.00 6.77
N LEU A 306 -18.57 10.73 6.91
CA LEU A 306 -18.03 9.83 7.93
C LEU A 306 -17.22 8.74 7.27
N VAL A 307 -15.94 8.59 7.67
CA VAL A 307 -15.15 7.43 7.30
C VAL A 307 -15.41 6.31 8.30
N ALA A 308 -16.19 5.32 7.86
CA ALA A 308 -16.57 4.18 8.68
C ALA A 308 -15.63 2.99 8.48
N ARG A 309 -15.56 2.14 9.49
CA ARG A 309 -14.99 0.80 9.41
C ARG A 309 -16.09 -0.22 9.68
N GLN A 310 -15.90 -1.43 9.21
CA GLN A 310 -16.81 -2.53 9.51
C GLN A 310 -16.92 -2.79 11.02
N GLY A 311 -18.11 -3.24 11.44
CA GLY A 311 -18.35 -3.77 12.78
C GLY A 311 -19.40 -3.00 13.57
N GLU A 312 -19.91 -3.70 14.57
CA GLU A 312 -21.06 -3.30 15.38
C GLU A 312 -20.98 -1.88 15.98
N ARG A 313 -19.75 -1.44 16.27
CA ARG A 313 -19.51 -0.11 16.85
C ARG A 313 -19.90 1.03 15.90
N PHE A 314 -19.54 0.91 14.61
CA PHE A 314 -19.94 1.88 13.60
C PHE A 314 -21.40 1.70 13.22
N ASP A 315 -21.90 0.46 13.15
CA ASP A 315 -23.29 0.18 12.83
C ASP A 315 -24.22 0.80 13.89
N LYS A 316 -23.88 0.68 15.18
CA LYS A 316 -24.61 1.33 16.28
C LYS A 316 -24.59 2.87 16.19
N LEU A 317 -23.46 3.46 15.81
CA LEU A 317 -23.38 4.91 15.61
C LEU A 317 -24.28 5.34 14.45
N LEU A 318 -24.20 4.65 13.31
CA LEU A 318 -24.98 4.98 12.12
C LEU A 318 -26.49 4.88 12.37
N ASN A 319 -26.95 3.97 13.23
CA ASN A 319 -28.36 3.86 13.62
C ASN A 319 -28.85 5.06 14.47
N GLN A 320 -27.95 5.86 15.04
CA GLN A 320 -28.31 7.06 15.82
C GLN A 320 -28.23 8.34 14.99
N LEU A 321 -27.56 8.30 13.82
CA LEU A 321 -27.38 9.46 12.96
C LEU A 321 -28.52 9.57 11.93
N PRO A 322 -28.83 10.79 11.46
CA PRO A 322 -29.79 11.00 10.39
C PRO A 322 -29.46 10.14 9.16
N ASP A 323 -30.47 9.50 8.56
CA ASP A 323 -30.29 8.52 7.50
C ASP A 323 -31.15 8.76 6.25
N GLU A 324 -32.07 9.71 6.28
CA GLU A 324 -32.90 10.04 5.10
C GLU A 324 -32.02 10.55 3.95
N GLY A 325 -31.90 9.73 2.89
CA GLY A 325 -31.01 10.02 1.77
C GLY A 325 -29.51 9.83 2.06
N ARG A 326 -29.18 9.02 3.09
CA ARG A 326 -27.78 8.64 3.36
C ARG A 326 -27.24 7.77 2.25
N VAL A 327 -26.06 8.13 1.75
CA VAL A 327 -25.34 7.34 0.74
C VAL A 327 -24.10 6.70 1.37
N LYS A 328 -23.93 5.42 1.08
CA LYS A 328 -22.72 4.65 1.42
C LYS A 328 -21.82 4.53 0.20
N TYR A 329 -20.52 4.63 0.40
CA TYR A 329 -19.50 4.47 -0.62
C TYR A 329 -18.55 3.36 -0.24
N LEU A 330 -18.34 2.39 -1.14
CA LEU A 330 -17.26 1.42 -1.03
C LEU A 330 -16.06 1.95 -1.82
N SER A 331 -14.98 2.27 -1.13
CA SER A 331 -13.73 2.77 -1.72
C SER A 331 -12.56 1.85 -1.40
N MET A 332 -12.80 0.57 -1.54
CA MET A 332 -11.87 -0.54 -1.43
C MET A 332 -12.15 -1.54 -2.55
N TRP A 333 -11.25 -2.50 -2.73
CA TRP A 333 -11.48 -3.56 -3.70
C TRP A 333 -12.80 -4.30 -3.44
N ASN A 334 -13.66 -4.37 -4.45
CA ASN A 334 -15.00 -4.96 -4.33
C ASN A 334 -14.99 -6.48 -4.11
N GLY A 335 -13.85 -7.15 -4.37
CA GLY A 335 -13.68 -8.57 -4.04
C GLY A 335 -13.87 -8.90 -2.56
N TYR A 336 -13.74 -7.91 -1.66
CA TYR A 336 -14.09 -8.10 -0.25
C TYR A 336 -15.59 -8.30 0.01
N LEU A 337 -16.45 -7.94 -0.94
CA LEU A 337 -17.90 -8.15 -0.87
C LEU A 337 -18.37 -9.35 -1.71
N ASP A 338 -17.50 -9.94 -2.51
CA ASP A 338 -17.81 -11.07 -3.38
C ASP A 338 -17.64 -12.40 -2.63
N VAL A 339 -18.75 -13.09 -2.36
CA VAL A 339 -18.78 -14.39 -1.66
C VAL A 339 -17.99 -15.49 -2.38
N SER A 340 -17.72 -15.34 -3.67
CA SER A 340 -16.93 -16.30 -4.46
C SER A 340 -15.43 -16.13 -4.25
N LYS A 341 -14.98 -15.05 -3.66
CA LYS A 341 -13.57 -14.73 -3.43
C LYS A 341 -13.11 -15.22 -2.06
N ALA A 342 -11.91 -15.78 -2.00
CA ALA A 342 -11.30 -16.17 -0.73
C ALA A 342 -11.09 -14.98 0.25
N ALA A 343 -10.99 -13.76 -0.28
CA ALA A 343 -10.88 -12.54 0.50
C ALA A 343 -12.24 -11.97 0.97
N TYR A 344 -13.35 -12.69 0.75
CA TYR A 344 -14.68 -12.25 1.20
C TYR A 344 -14.69 -11.89 2.69
N ASN A 345 -15.19 -10.71 3.00
CA ASN A 345 -15.28 -10.19 4.36
C ASN A 345 -16.76 -10.00 4.77
N PRO A 346 -17.33 -10.97 5.48
CA PRO A 346 -18.76 -10.92 5.85
C PRO A 346 -19.10 -9.76 6.78
N ALA A 347 -18.17 -9.31 7.62
CA ALA A 347 -18.40 -8.15 8.49
C ALA A 347 -18.47 -6.84 7.70
N LEU A 348 -17.61 -6.69 6.68
CA LEU A 348 -17.67 -5.55 5.77
C LEU A 348 -18.94 -5.59 4.93
N ALA A 349 -19.28 -6.75 4.36
CA ALA A 349 -20.51 -6.92 3.57
C ALA A 349 -21.76 -6.55 4.38
N LYS A 350 -21.83 -6.99 5.65
CA LYS A 350 -22.92 -6.64 6.56
C LYS A 350 -23.00 -5.13 6.81
N SER A 351 -21.87 -4.46 7.08
CA SER A 351 -21.86 -3.02 7.40
C SER A 351 -22.15 -2.15 6.17
N VAL A 352 -21.63 -2.53 4.99
CA VAL A 352 -21.88 -1.83 3.72
C VAL A 352 -23.33 -2.03 3.29
N GLY A 353 -23.80 -3.29 3.28
CA GLY A 353 -25.13 -3.68 2.77
C GLY A 353 -25.17 -3.69 1.24
N ASP A 354 -26.37 -3.81 0.66
CA ASP A 354 -26.56 -3.94 -0.78
C ASP A 354 -26.67 -2.60 -1.52
N ASP A 355 -27.04 -1.54 -0.80
CA ASP A 355 -27.19 -0.19 -1.37
C ASP A 355 -25.94 0.66 -1.08
N TYR A 356 -25.02 0.68 -2.04
CA TYR A 356 -23.81 1.50 -1.98
C TYR A 356 -23.36 1.93 -3.38
N ARG A 357 -22.63 3.04 -3.43
CA ARG A 357 -21.92 3.47 -4.66
C ARG A 357 -20.47 2.95 -4.60
N TYR A 358 -20.03 2.28 -5.68
CA TYR A 358 -18.63 1.86 -5.80
C TYR A 358 -17.79 2.99 -6.36
N MET A 359 -16.85 3.50 -5.57
CA MET A 359 -15.99 4.63 -5.93
C MET A 359 -14.55 4.33 -5.51
N HIS A 360 -13.81 3.64 -6.38
CA HIS A 360 -12.48 3.12 -6.07
C HIS A 360 -11.57 3.14 -7.30
N THR A 361 -10.27 3.27 -7.05
CA THR A 361 -9.22 3.01 -8.05
C THR A 361 -8.13 2.16 -7.44
N SER A 362 -7.41 1.40 -8.27
CA SER A 362 -6.39 0.44 -7.86
C SER A 362 -5.20 1.10 -7.15
N GLY A 363 -4.54 0.36 -6.26
CA GLY A 363 -3.22 0.70 -5.73
C GLY A 363 -2.09 0.39 -6.69
N HIS A 364 -2.32 -0.45 -7.71
CA HIS A 364 -1.32 -1.00 -8.64
C HIS A 364 -1.43 -0.37 -10.02
N CYS A 365 -0.32 -0.39 -10.77
CA CYS A 365 -0.27 0.17 -12.13
C CYS A 365 -1.15 -0.62 -13.12
N ASP A 366 -1.59 0.08 -14.17
CA ASP A 366 -2.05 -0.58 -15.39
C ASP A 366 -0.85 -1.02 -16.25
N MET A 367 -1.12 -1.91 -17.21
CA MET A 367 -0.06 -2.46 -18.06
C MET A 367 0.58 -1.40 -18.97
N LYS A 368 -0.16 -0.35 -19.34
CA LYS A 368 0.39 0.77 -20.09
C LYS A 368 1.40 1.56 -19.25
N SER A 369 1.07 1.87 -18.01
CA SER A 369 1.98 2.57 -17.09
C SER A 369 3.24 1.75 -16.79
N LEU A 370 3.11 0.42 -16.73
CA LEU A 370 4.24 -0.48 -16.57
C LEU A 370 5.12 -0.50 -17.84
N ASP A 371 4.52 -0.58 -19.04
CA ASP A 371 5.22 -0.50 -20.31
C ASP A 371 6.03 0.81 -20.46
N GLU A 372 5.43 1.93 -20.08
CA GLU A 372 6.10 3.23 -20.07
C GLU A 372 7.32 3.23 -19.14
N LEU A 373 7.20 2.68 -17.92
CA LEU A 373 8.30 2.59 -16.96
C LEU A 373 9.44 1.70 -17.48
N ILE A 374 9.09 0.52 -18.02
CA ILE A 374 10.08 -0.41 -18.57
C ILE A 374 10.79 0.23 -19.78
N THR A 375 10.05 0.91 -20.64
CA THR A 375 10.62 1.63 -21.80
C THR A 375 11.62 2.71 -21.35
N GLU A 376 11.32 3.43 -20.29
CA GLU A 376 12.18 4.47 -19.73
C GLU A 376 13.47 3.89 -19.14
N LEU A 377 13.36 2.72 -18.49
CA LEU A 377 14.50 2.02 -17.88
C LEU A 377 15.37 1.26 -18.91
N ASP A 378 14.84 0.94 -20.09
CA ASP A 378 15.52 0.27 -21.22
C ASP A 378 16.32 -0.98 -20.80
N PRO A 379 15.69 -2.00 -20.15
CA PRO A 379 16.42 -3.13 -19.59
C PRO A 379 16.78 -4.18 -20.63
N LYS A 380 17.79 -5.00 -20.32
CA LYS A 380 18.13 -6.21 -21.09
C LYS A 380 17.10 -7.31 -20.94
N ALA A 381 16.44 -7.39 -19.79
CA ALA A 381 15.34 -8.32 -19.53
C ALA A 381 14.50 -7.87 -18.34
N ILE A 382 13.27 -8.41 -18.25
CA ILE A 382 12.30 -8.15 -17.20
C ILE A 382 11.87 -9.44 -16.50
N ILE A 383 11.65 -9.36 -15.19
CA ILE A 383 11.25 -10.48 -14.34
C ILE A 383 9.95 -10.09 -13.64
N PRO A 384 8.79 -10.69 -14.02
CA PRO A 384 7.54 -10.39 -13.32
C PRO A 384 7.48 -11.09 -11.96
N ILE A 385 6.96 -10.35 -10.99
CA ILE A 385 6.60 -10.83 -9.65
C ILE A 385 5.23 -10.28 -9.27
N HIS A 386 4.70 -10.67 -8.12
CA HIS A 386 3.43 -10.16 -7.61
C HIS A 386 2.29 -10.35 -8.63
N THR A 387 2.20 -11.52 -9.21
CA THR A 387 1.23 -11.85 -10.26
C THR A 387 0.76 -13.30 -10.14
N ASP A 388 -0.51 -13.52 -10.42
CA ASP A 388 -1.11 -14.85 -10.54
C ASP A 388 -1.06 -15.40 -11.97
N ASN A 389 -0.54 -14.63 -12.94
CA ASN A 389 -0.47 -15.02 -14.34
C ASN A 389 0.80 -14.52 -15.05
N PRO A 390 1.98 -15.06 -14.71
CA PRO A 390 3.24 -14.64 -15.32
C PRO A 390 3.33 -14.92 -16.83
N ARG A 391 2.55 -15.90 -17.33
CA ARG A 391 2.49 -16.19 -18.77
C ARG A 391 1.79 -15.08 -19.55
N ALA A 392 0.64 -14.59 -19.07
CA ALA A 392 -0.01 -13.46 -19.69
C ALA A 392 0.89 -12.22 -19.70
N PHE A 393 1.71 -12.02 -18.67
CA PHE A 393 2.73 -10.98 -18.68
C PHE A 393 3.76 -11.19 -19.80
N ALA A 394 4.29 -12.41 -19.95
CA ALA A 394 5.22 -12.72 -21.03
C ALA A 394 4.57 -12.48 -22.40
N ASP A 395 3.34 -12.91 -22.61
CA ASP A 395 2.61 -12.71 -23.87
C ASP A 395 2.42 -11.23 -24.22
N LEU A 396 2.29 -10.34 -23.21
CA LEU A 396 2.16 -8.91 -23.43
C LEU A 396 3.48 -8.20 -23.77
N PHE A 397 4.60 -8.70 -23.24
CA PHE A 397 5.87 -7.95 -23.28
C PHE A 397 6.98 -8.61 -24.07
N CYS A 398 6.89 -9.92 -24.43
CA CYS A 398 7.99 -10.66 -25.08
C CYS A 398 8.42 -10.12 -26.46
N ASP A 399 7.55 -9.39 -27.15
CA ASP A 399 7.88 -8.76 -28.44
C ASP A 399 8.80 -7.54 -28.27
N LYS A 400 8.85 -6.96 -27.08
CA LYS A 400 9.64 -5.75 -26.79
C LYS A 400 10.88 -6.06 -25.96
N TRP A 401 10.77 -6.94 -24.98
CA TRP A 401 11.85 -7.28 -24.04
C TRP A 401 11.92 -8.78 -23.78
N PRO A 402 13.11 -9.34 -23.57
CA PRO A 402 13.25 -10.67 -23.01
C PRO A 402 12.57 -10.75 -21.64
N VAL A 403 11.60 -11.66 -21.49
CA VAL A 403 10.90 -11.92 -20.24
C VAL A 403 11.46 -13.18 -19.59
N ILE A 404 11.96 -13.06 -18.37
CA ILE A 404 12.48 -14.17 -17.59
C ILE A 404 11.41 -14.61 -16.60
N LEU A 405 10.80 -15.76 -16.86
CA LEU A 405 9.84 -16.37 -15.95
C LEU A 405 10.57 -17.28 -14.96
N LEU A 406 10.43 -17.01 -13.68
CA LEU A 406 10.96 -17.82 -12.60
C LEU A 406 9.79 -18.45 -11.83
N ASN A 407 9.94 -19.67 -11.38
CA ASN A 407 9.05 -20.24 -10.38
C ASN A 407 9.58 -19.89 -8.97
N ASP A 408 8.71 -20.03 -7.96
CA ASP A 408 9.12 -19.81 -6.58
C ASP A 408 10.29 -20.74 -6.21
N GLY A 409 11.36 -20.17 -5.68
CA GLY A 409 12.63 -20.82 -5.37
C GLY A 409 13.63 -20.88 -6.52
N GLU A 410 13.25 -20.51 -7.74
CA GLU A 410 14.18 -20.45 -8.88
C GLU A 410 15.00 -19.16 -8.87
N TYR A 411 16.16 -19.24 -9.51
CA TYR A 411 17.07 -18.12 -9.63
C TYR A 411 17.55 -17.88 -11.08
N PHE A 412 17.90 -16.65 -11.34
CA PHE A 412 18.58 -16.21 -12.56
C PHE A 412 19.95 -15.60 -12.23
N ARG A 413 20.98 -15.97 -12.99
CA ARG A 413 22.31 -15.36 -12.88
C ARG A 413 22.47 -14.27 -13.94
N LEU A 414 22.85 -13.09 -13.48
CA LEU A 414 23.14 -11.91 -14.28
C LEU A 414 24.58 -11.94 -14.82
#